data_d0d39adc210b6a2822ed600733745ad2
#
_entry.id   d0d39adc210b6a2822ed600733745ad2
#
_cell.length_a   1.000
_cell.length_b   1.000
_cell.length_c   1.000
_cell.angle_alpha   90.00
_cell.angle_beta   90.00
_cell.angle_gamma   90.00
#
_symmetry.space_group_name_H-M   'P 1'
#
loop_
_entity.id
_entity.type
_entity.pdbx_description
1 polymer ?
#
loop_
_entity_poly.entity_id
_entity_poly.type
_entity_poly.pdbx_seq_one_letter_code
_entity_poly.pdbx_strand_id
1 'polypeptide(L)'
;MLTGTGHQSRGGRTSKLSPAAWLYVAAVVAAAAAVLGRALGADPDLDGSVRQAWVMAVLALLFLICDSAPTTLASRQSAWSPSSSATLAAVVLVGPVGALVVGATSLLSVRRGLDLTQRVFNASMYGLSAWAAGEASLALGGHVGHPSHQSFPGIIVPFAVAAVVQVSLNHGLLWGMLMLVPSAEPGQPAGVVQRHQPMLFFSDLGYATLGLLIAALWSVGGAFAAILVLVPLFVARWAIGQFAAQERAYAATMAALCQAVETKDCYTRGHSERVSRGSAMIAREVGMRGRRVEAIRYAGMLHDVGKLGVPTTVLQKNGALTEEEYAAIQLHPMRGLAIVREIGFLDEALAGIMHHHERMDGRGYPMGLAGDEIPEFARVIAVADAFDAMTSNRSYRGARSIDEAIADLRKWSGTQFDPALVDAFVAALRREGWEQPQPAATPLAEGMAAQDHDDPTAPLRVVESW
;
A
#
# COMPACT_ATOMS: atom_id res chain seq x y z
N MET A 1 2.02 41.04 16.00
CA MET A 1 3.43 41.01 15.60
C MET A 1 3.76 39.61 15.16
N LEU A 2 4.06 39.49 13.89
CA LEU A 2 4.37 38.28 13.16
C LEU A 2 5.76 37.76 13.52
N THR A 3 5.91 36.48 13.86
CA THR A 3 7.18 35.79 13.72
C THR A 3 6.91 34.47 13.01
N GLY A 4 7.31 34.45 11.76
CA GLY A 4 7.21 33.28 10.90
C GLY A 4 8.23 32.21 11.28
N THR A 5 7.76 30.98 11.42
CA THR A 5 8.60 29.80 11.38
C THR A 5 8.63 29.28 9.94
N GLY A 6 9.80 29.46 9.32
CA GLY A 6 10.05 29.06 7.95
C GLY A 6 9.88 27.55 7.76
N HIS A 7 8.94 27.20 6.92
CA HIS A 7 8.86 25.88 6.29
C HIS A 7 10.04 25.80 5.30
N GLN A 8 11.15 25.23 5.74
CA GLN A 8 12.22 24.83 4.82
C GLN A 8 11.66 23.75 3.89
N SER A 9 11.36 24.17 2.66
CA SER A 9 11.19 23.28 1.51
C SER A 9 12.45 22.42 1.40
N ARG A 10 12.35 21.14 1.73
CA ARG A 10 13.36 20.13 1.38
C ARG A 10 13.49 20.14 -0.14
N GLY A 11 14.45 20.90 -0.65
CA GLY A 11 14.91 20.84 -2.03
C GLY A 11 15.28 19.40 -2.34
N GLY A 12 14.59 18.80 -3.34
CA GLY A 12 14.88 17.48 -3.83
C GLY A 12 16.37 17.39 -4.21
N ARG A 13 17.15 16.62 -3.46
CA ARG A 13 18.47 16.18 -3.91
C ARG A 13 18.22 15.30 -5.14
N THR A 14 18.44 15.87 -6.33
CA THR A 14 18.63 15.08 -7.53
C THR A 14 19.82 14.17 -7.27
N SER A 15 19.58 12.88 -7.01
CA SER A 15 20.65 11.89 -6.93
C SER A 15 21.32 11.89 -8.30
N LYS A 16 22.58 12.29 -8.37
CA LYS A 16 23.35 12.24 -9.62
C LYS A 16 23.38 10.78 -10.07
N LEU A 17 22.92 10.52 -11.29
CA LEU A 17 22.98 9.20 -11.89
C LEU A 17 24.44 8.71 -11.87
N SER A 18 24.62 7.41 -11.61
CA SER A 18 25.93 6.78 -11.72
C SER A 18 26.45 6.84 -13.18
N PRO A 19 27.77 6.83 -13.44
CA PRO A 19 28.30 6.77 -14.81
C PRO A 19 27.73 5.59 -15.61
N ALA A 20 27.49 4.45 -14.97
CA ALA A 20 26.88 3.27 -15.59
C ALA A 20 25.42 3.54 -16.01
N ALA A 21 24.64 4.23 -15.18
CA ALA A 21 23.28 4.64 -15.52
C ALA A 21 23.24 5.64 -16.67
N TRP A 22 24.17 6.60 -16.72
CA TRP A 22 24.31 7.51 -17.84
C TRP A 22 24.65 6.81 -19.15
N LEU A 23 25.59 5.85 -19.11
CA LEU A 23 25.97 5.06 -20.27
C LEU A 23 24.77 4.23 -20.78
N TYR A 24 24.00 3.66 -19.86
CA TYR A 24 22.79 2.91 -20.19
C TYR A 24 21.72 3.79 -20.86
N VAL A 25 21.43 4.96 -20.33
CA VAL A 25 20.51 5.92 -20.94
C VAL A 25 20.98 6.29 -22.33
N ALA A 26 22.29 6.65 -22.49
CA ALA A 26 22.86 7.01 -23.77
C ALA A 26 22.75 5.86 -24.80
N ALA A 27 22.97 4.62 -24.39
CA ALA A 27 22.83 3.45 -25.26
C ALA A 27 21.39 3.24 -25.76
N VAL A 28 20.40 3.35 -24.85
CA VAL A 28 18.98 3.21 -25.21
C VAL A 28 18.53 4.34 -26.13
N VAL A 29 18.95 5.57 -25.87
CA VAL A 29 18.65 6.74 -26.73
C VAL A 29 19.31 6.60 -28.11
N ALA A 30 20.59 6.20 -28.18
CA ALA A 30 21.30 5.97 -29.42
C ALA A 30 20.65 4.87 -30.24
N ALA A 31 20.22 3.77 -29.64
CA ALA A 31 19.50 2.70 -30.32
C ALA A 31 18.16 3.22 -30.91
N ALA A 32 17.39 3.98 -30.16
CA ALA A 32 16.13 4.57 -30.66
C ALA A 32 16.40 5.53 -31.85
N ALA A 33 17.40 6.39 -31.73
CA ALA A 33 17.79 7.30 -32.77
C ALA A 33 18.29 6.57 -34.06
N ALA A 34 19.05 5.51 -33.88
CA ALA A 34 19.53 4.69 -35.00
C ALA A 34 18.38 3.99 -35.73
N VAL A 35 17.41 3.45 -35.02
CA VAL A 35 16.20 2.84 -35.59
C VAL A 35 15.40 3.88 -36.38
N LEU A 36 15.17 5.06 -35.80
CA LEU A 36 14.44 6.15 -36.45
C LEU A 36 15.19 6.65 -37.68
N GLY A 37 16.51 6.83 -37.62
CA GLY A 37 17.34 7.26 -38.74
C GLY A 37 17.31 6.27 -39.90
N ARG A 38 17.34 4.97 -39.60
CA ARG A 38 17.20 3.92 -40.66
C ARG A 38 15.82 3.93 -41.29
N ALA A 39 14.76 4.12 -40.49
CA ALA A 39 13.40 4.17 -40.98
C ALA A 39 13.17 5.38 -41.90
N LEU A 40 13.69 6.55 -41.57
CA LEU A 40 13.62 7.75 -42.40
C LEU A 40 14.46 7.68 -43.68
N GLY A 41 15.55 6.89 -43.67
CA GLY A 41 16.41 6.71 -44.83
C GLY A 41 15.95 5.61 -45.80
N ALA A 42 15.07 4.72 -45.37
CA ALA A 42 14.64 3.56 -46.18
C ALA A 42 13.43 3.89 -47.08
N ASP A 43 12.65 4.89 -46.78
CA ASP A 43 11.47 5.28 -47.56
C ASP A 43 11.41 6.81 -47.70
N PRO A 44 11.94 7.37 -48.81
CA PRO A 44 11.86 8.80 -49.08
C PRO A 44 10.44 9.28 -49.43
N ASP A 45 9.56 8.37 -49.83
CA ASP A 45 8.14 8.67 -50.04
C ASP A 45 7.36 8.62 -48.73
N LEU A 46 7.61 9.59 -47.84
CA LEU A 46 6.74 9.97 -46.74
C LEU A 46 5.39 10.53 -47.23
N ASP A 47 4.94 10.15 -48.38
CA ASP A 47 3.57 10.38 -48.86
C ASP A 47 2.60 9.41 -48.18
N GLY A 48 2.89 9.15 -46.90
CA GLY A 48 1.96 8.54 -45.98
C GLY A 48 0.73 9.39 -45.96
N SER A 49 -0.33 8.90 -46.61
CA SER A 49 -1.59 9.59 -46.77
C SER A 49 -1.95 10.39 -45.53
N VAL A 50 -2.52 11.58 -45.65
CA VAL A 50 -3.11 12.40 -44.55
C VAL A 50 -3.87 11.52 -43.56
N ARG A 51 -4.42 10.42 -44.04
CA ARG A 51 -5.11 9.41 -43.24
C ARG A 51 -4.18 8.67 -42.27
N GLN A 52 -2.97 8.31 -42.64
CA GLN A 52 -1.98 7.63 -41.77
C GLN A 52 -1.44 8.59 -40.69
N ALA A 53 -1.20 9.85 -41.06
CA ALA A 53 -0.82 10.90 -40.13
C ALA A 53 -1.93 11.16 -39.08
N TRP A 54 -3.19 11.13 -39.51
CA TRP A 54 -4.34 11.26 -38.59
C TRP A 54 -4.43 10.08 -37.62
N VAL A 55 -4.27 8.84 -38.08
CA VAL A 55 -4.27 7.66 -37.20
C VAL A 55 -3.14 7.77 -36.17
N MET A 56 -1.93 8.12 -36.60
CA MET A 56 -0.80 8.33 -35.67
C MET A 56 -1.07 9.43 -34.65
N ALA A 57 -1.65 10.57 -35.08
CA ALA A 57 -1.95 11.68 -34.19
C ALA A 57 -2.98 11.28 -33.12
N VAL A 58 -4.03 10.56 -33.48
CA VAL A 58 -5.03 10.06 -32.55
C VAL A 58 -4.42 9.06 -31.56
N LEU A 59 -3.62 8.10 -32.04
CA LEU A 59 -2.97 7.12 -31.17
C LEU A 59 -1.90 7.75 -30.27
N ALA A 60 -1.17 8.77 -30.76
CA ALA A 60 -0.23 9.56 -29.97
C ALA A 60 -0.93 10.34 -28.86
N LEU A 61 -2.05 11.00 -29.18
CA LEU A 61 -2.88 11.68 -28.19
C LEU A 61 -3.40 10.68 -27.14
N LEU A 62 -3.88 9.54 -27.60
CA LEU A 62 -4.34 8.46 -26.75
C LEU A 62 -3.24 7.97 -25.81
N PHE A 63 -2.05 7.72 -26.34
CA PHE A 63 -0.87 7.36 -25.58
C PHE A 63 -0.56 8.40 -24.50
N LEU A 64 -0.55 9.68 -24.86
CA LEU A 64 -0.27 10.78 -23.92
C LEU A 64 -1.31 10.89 -22.82
N ILE A 65 -2.58 10.73 -23.13
CA ILE A 65 -3.67 10.71 -22.13
C ILE A 65 -3.44 9.54 -21.16
N CYS A 66 -3.17 8.34 -21.66
CA CYS A 66 -2.92 7.17 -20.83
C CYS A 66 -1.63 7.30 -20.00
N ASP A 67 -0.55 7.82 -20.59
CA ASP A 67 0.74 8.00 -19.92
C ASP A 67 0.73 9.13 -18.89
N SER A 68 0.00 10.21 -19.14
CA SER A 68 -0.12 11.38 -18.27
C SER A 68 -1.16 11.22 -17.16
N ALA A 69 -2.04 10.22 -17.23
CA ALA A 69 -3.05 9.96 -16.22
C ALA A 69 -2.40 9.80 -14.84
N PRO A 70 -2.86 10.52 -13.81
CA PRO A 70 -2.23 10.51 -12.51
C PRO A 70 -2.18 9.10 -11.92
N THR A 71 -0.99 8.65 -11.57
CA THR A 71 -0.72 7.35 -10.91
C THR A 71 -1.18 7.31 -9.45
N THR A 72 -1.90 8.34 -8.98
CA THR A 72 -2.38 8.50 -7.60
C THR A 72 -3.44 7.49 -7.19
N LEU A 73 -3.80 6.56 -8.07
CA LEU A 73 -4.91 5.62 -7.91
C LEU A 73 -4.58 4.32 -7.16
N ALA A 74 -3.35 4.06 -6.89
CA ALA A 74 -2.97 2.95 -6.02
C ALA A 74 -1.73 3.37 -5.25
N SER A 75 -1.55 2.83 -4.06
CA SER A 75 -0.36 2.93 -3.22
C SER A 75 0.89 3.22 -4.04
N ARG A 76 1.90 3.92 -3.53
CA ARG A 76 3.20 4.24 -4.16
C ARG A 76 3.86 3.12 -5.00
N GLN A 77 3.20 1.99 -5.19
CA GLN A 77 3.70 0.74 -5.73
C GLN A 77 3.15 0.33 -7.12
N SER A 78 2.20 1.05 -7.72
CA SER A 78 1.63 0.59 -9.01
C SER A 78 1.49 1.73 -10.01
N ALA A 79 2.54 1.98 -10.77
CA ALA A 79 2.50 2.83 -11.96
C ALA A 79 1.88 2.06 -13.14
N TRP A 80 0.58 1.81 -13.10
CA TRP A 80 -0.13 1.13 -14.17
C TRP A 80 -0.54 2.16 -15.22
N SER A 81 -0.08 1.98 -16.45
CA SER A 81 -0.46 2.82 -17.56
C SER A 81 -0.96 1.97 -18.72
N PRO A 82 -2.20 2.18 -19.20
CA PRO A 82 -2.71 1.50 -20.38
C PRO A 82 -2.11 2.03 -21.70
N SER A 83 -0.99 2.77 -21.64
CA SER A 83 -0.33 3.35 -22.81
C SER A 83 0.13 2.29 -23.84
N SER A 84 0.44 1.06 -23.39
CA SER A 84 0.75 -0.07 -24.27
C SER A 84 -0.38 -0.41 -25.23
N SER A 85 -1.64 -0.14 -24.90
CA SER A 85 -2.77 -0.35 -25.81
C SER A 85 -2.67 0.54 -27.06
N ALA A 86 -2.25 1.79 -26.90
CA ALA A 86 -2.11 2.73 -28.01
C ALA A 86 -0.93 2.35 -28.95
N THR A 87 0.21 1.96 -28.37
CA THR A 87 1.37 1.53 -29.17
C THR A 87 1.12 0.23 -29.90
N LEU A 88 0.43 -0.74 -29.26
CA LEU A 88 0.08 -2.00 -29.93
C LEU A 88 -1.02 -1.83 -31.01
N ALA A 89 -1.98 -0.92 -30.79
CA ALA A 89 -2.88 -0.52 -31.86
C ALA A 89 -2.11 0.12 -33.05
N ALA A 90 -1.07 0.93 -32.73
CA ALA A 90 -0.22 1.52 -33.76
C ALA A 90 0.62 0.46 -34.54
N VAL A 91 1.09 -0.59 -33.84
CA VAL A 91 1.76 -1.73 -34.50
C VAL A 91 0.89 -2.30 -35.62
N VAL A 92 -0.39 -2.50 -35.35
CA VAL A 92 -1.34 -3.07 -36.32
C VAL A 92 -1.74 -2.05 -37.42
N LEU A 93 -2.08 -0.82 -37.03
CA LEU A 93 -2.69 0.16 -37.91
C LEU A 93 -1.69 0.92 -38.80
N VAL A 94 -0.50 1.24 -38.24
CA VAL A 94 0.51 2.10 -38.89
C VAL A 94 1.91 1.48 -38.97
N GLY A 95 2.08 0.26 -38.44
CA GLY A 95 3.30 -0.52 -38.49
C GLY A 95 4.39 -0.10 -37.51
N PRO A 96 5.60 -0.72 -37.63
CA PRO A 96 6.68 -0.58 -36.65
C PRO A 96 7.13 0.87 -36.46
N VAL A 97 7.33 1.62 -37.54
CA VAL A 97 7.80 3.02 -37.49
C VAL A 97 6.75 3.94 -36.86
N GLY A 98 5.47 3.77 -37.24
CA GLY A 98 4.38 4.51 -36.65
C GLY A 98 4.23 4.23 -35.16
N ALA A 99 4.39 2.98 -34.73
CA ALA A 99 4.36 2.58 -33.34
C ALA A 99 5.53 3.17 -32.52
N LEU A 100 6.74 3.24 -33.10
CA LEU A 100 7.89 3.92 -32.52
C LEU A 100 7.56 5.40 -32.25
N VAL A 101 7.00 6.11 -33.25
CA VAL A 101 6.65 7.53 -33.14
C VAL A 101 5.61 7.73 -32.04
N VAL A 102 4.55 6.89 -32.00
CA VAL A 102 3.53 6.94 -30.96
C VAL A 102 4.14 6.73 -29.57
N GLY A 103 5.02 5.74 -29.38
CA GLY A 103 5.70 5.50 -28.10
C GLY A 103 6.64 6.66 -27.70
N ALA A 104 7.34 7.25 -28.67
CA ALA A 104 8.24 8.38 -28.45
C ALA A 104 7.51 9.66 -27.99
N THR A 105 6.19 9.77 -28.18
CA THR A 105 5.41 10.90 -27.66
C THR A 105 5.39 10.96 -26.13
N SER A 106 5.85 9.92 -25.40
CA SER A 106 6.11 9.96 -23.97
C SER A 106 7.02 11.13 -23.55
N LEU A 107 7.85 11.66 -24.46
CA LEU A 107 8.63 12.87 -24.24
C LEU A 107 7.75 14.05 -23.83
N LEU A 108 6.54 14.14 -24.35
CA LEU A 108 5.56 15.21 -24.10
C LEU A 108 4.67 14.94 -22.88
N SER A 109 4.88 13.83 -22.19
CA SER A 109 4.06 13.44 -21.03
C SER A 109 4.03 14.52 -19.94
N VAL A 110 2.84 14.81 -19.41
CA VAL A 110 2.61 15.85 -18.38
C VAL A 110 2.79 15.29 -16.96
N ARG A 111 3.43 14.14 -16.79
CA ARG A 111 3.74 13.58 -15.47
C ARG A 111 4.59 14.55 -14.65
N ARG A 112 4.09 14.91 -13.46
CA ARG A 112 4.82 15.79 -12.53
C ARG A 112 6.03 15.05 -11.95
N GLY A 113 7.15 15.76 -11.82
CA GLY A 113 8.36 15.25 -11.17
C GLY A 113 9.32 14.47 -12.05
N LEU A 114 9.05 14.29 -13.35
CA LEU A 114 10.01 13.72 -14.31
C LEU A 114 10.95 14.82 -14.82
N ASP A 115 12.26 14.58 -14.72
CA ASP A 115 13.29 15.40 -15.36
C ASP A 115 13.41 15.08 -16.87
N LEU A 116 14.17 15.90 -17.60
CA LEU A 116 14.34 15.73 -19.03
C LEU A 116 15.00 14.39 -19.39
N THR A 117 15.96 13.92 -18.59
CA THR A 117 16.67 12.66 -18.79
C THR A 117 15.70 11.48 -18.70
N GLN A 118 14.83 11.49 -17.70
CA GLN A 118 13.80 10.48 -17.52
C GLN A 118 12.78 10.49 -18.67
N ARG A 119 12.38 11.68 -19.15
CA ARG A 119 11.47 11.81 -20.30
C ARG A 119 12.08 11.26 -21.57
N VAL A 120 13.34 11.58 -21.84
CA VAL A 120 14.07 11.10 -23.03
C VAL A 120 14.27 9.58 -22.96
N PHE A 121 14.63 9.06 -21.79
CA PHE A 121 14.75 7.62 -21.57
C PHE A 121 13.42 6.91 -21.81
N ASN A 122 12.33 7.39 -21.21
CA ASN A 122 11.01 6.79 -21.35
C ASN A 122 10.53 6.80 -22.82
N ALA A 123 10.71 7.92 -23.52
CA ALA A 123 10.35 8.04 -24.92
C ALA A 123 11.13 7.05 -25.79
N SER A 124 12.42 6.89 -25.55
CA SER A 124 13.27 5.94 -26.27
C SER A 124 12.88 4.49 -25.94
N MET A 125 12.62 4.19 -24.69
CA MET A 125 12.20 2.86 -24.21
C MET A 125 10.86 2.44 -24.83
N TYR A 126 9.84 3.30 -24.73
CA TYR A 126 8.52 3.00 -25.31
C TYR A 126 8.59 2.90 -26.84
N GLY A 127 9.32 3.80 -27.48
CA GLY A 127 9.51 3.77 -28.94
C GLY A 127 10.19 2.49 -29.43
N LEU A 128 11.32 2.12 -28.81
CA LEU A 128 12.05 0.88 -29.17
C LEU A 128 11.22 -0.37 -28.94
N SER A 129 10.52 -0.44 -27.80
CA SER A 129 9.68 -1.59 -27.46
C SER A 129 8.53 -1.75 -28.45
N ALA A 130 7.90 -0.66 -28.85
CA ALA A 130 6.82 -0.67 -29.85
C ALA A 130 7.33 -1.00 -31.25
N TRP A 131 8.49 -0.47 -31.65
CA TRP A 131 9.12 -0.82 -32.93
C TRP A 131 9.46 -2.31 -33.00
N ALA A 132 10.14 -2.84 -31.97
CA ALA A 132 10.50 -4.26 -31.93
C ALA A 132 9.28 -5.19 -31.98
N ALA A 133 8.19 -4.79 -31.33
CA ALA A 133 6.91 -5.49 -31.39
C ALA A 133 6.35 -5.52 -32.83
N GLY A 134 6.44 -4.39 -33.53
CA GLY A 134 6.02 -4.30 -34.90
C GLY A 134 6.83 -5.19 -35.85
N GLU A 135 8.15 -5.19 -35.74
CA GLU A 135 9.05 -6.08 -36.49
C GLU A 135 8.75 -7.56 -36.20
N ALA A 136 8.54 -7.91 -34.94
CA ALA A 136 8.18 -9.28 -34.53
C ALA A 136 6.83 -9.71 -35.13
N SER A 137 5.85 -8.80 -35.17
CA SER A 137 4.56 -9.05 -35.83
C SER A 137 4.73 -9.34 -37.33
N LEU A 138 5.48 -8.50 -38.03
CA LEU A 138 5.72 -8.65 -39.48
C LEU A 138 6.46 -9.94 -39.78
N ALA A 139 7.45 -10.32 -38.98
CA ALA A 139 8.23 -11.56 -39.16
C ALA A 139 7.35 -12.82 -39.08
N LEU A 140 6.20 -12.73 -38.40
CA LEU A 140 5.22 -13.82 -38.26
C LEU A 140 4.03 -13.69 -39.23
N GLY A 141 4.16 -12.88 -40.30
CA GLY A 141 3.10 -12.68 -41.29
C GLY A 141 2.00 -11.71 -40.85
N GLY A 142 2.26 -10.89 -39.84
CA GLY A 142 1.36 -9.78 -39.47
C GLY A 142 1.26 -8.76 -40.61
N HIS A 143 0.10 -8.15 -40.75
CA HIS A 143 -0.17 -7.12 -41.75
C HIS A 143 -0.35 -5.77 -41.13
N VAL A 144 0.10 -4.71 -41.81
CA VAL A 144 -0.13 -3.32 -41.42
C VAL A 144 -1.37 -2.79 -42.12
N GLY A 145 -2.22 -2.10 -41.37
CA GLY A 145 -3.45 -1.50 -41.90
C GLY A 145 -4.69 -1.86 -41.10
N HIS A 146 -5.85 -1.61 -41.67
CA HIS A 146 -7.12 -1.88 -41.00
C HIS A 146 -7.49 -3.37 -41.05
N PRO A 147 -7.53 -4.09 -39.94
CA PRO A 147 -7.95 -5.48 -39.94
C PRO A 147 -9.39 -5.61 -40.42
N SER A 148 -9.65 -6.57 -41.31
CA SER A 148 -10.98 -6.98 -41.73
C SER A 148 -11.38 -8.25 -40.97
N HIS A 149 -12.64 -8.66 -41.06
CA HIS A 149 -13.10 -9.93 -40.51
C HIS A 149 -12.34 -11.13 -41.11
N GLN A 150 -11.83 -11.02 -42.35
CA GLN A 150 -11.02 -12.05 -43.00
C GLN A 150 -9.59 -12.13 -42.44
N SER A 151 -9.10 -11.07 -41.77
CA SER A 151 -7.80 -11.08 -41.08
C SER A 151 -7.79 -11.94 -39.82
N PHE A 152 -8.96 -12.24 -39.26
CA PHE A 152 -9.11 -13.12 -38.13
C PHE A 152 -9.35 -14.57 -38.56
N PRO A 153 -8.74 -15.59 -37.89
CA PRO A 153 -7.90 -15.50 -36.67
C PRO A 153 -6.42 -15.24 -36.91
N GLY A 154 -5.97 -15.06 -38.20
CA GLY A 154 -4.57 -14.98 -38.59
C GLY A 154 -3.76 -13.89 -37.87
N ILE A 155 -4.39 -12.75 -37.52
CA ILE A 155 -3.73 -11.64 -36.83
C ILE A 155 -3.42 -11.94 -35.36
N ILE A 156 -4.09 -12.93 -34.71
CA ILE A 156 -4.00 -13.18 -33.26
C ILE A 156 -2.59 -13.56 -32.85
N VAL A 157 -1.95 -14.51 -33.58
CA VAL A 157 -0.62 -15.00 -33.24
C VAL A 157 0.46 -13.92 -33.43
N PRO A 158 0.57 -13.24 -34.58
CA PRO A 158 1.50 -12.11 -34.77
C PRO A 158 1.31 -11.02 -33.69
N PHE A 159 0.07 -10.68 -33.36
CA PHE A 159 -0.24 -9.67 -32.35
C PHE A 159 0.14 -10.13 -30.95
N ALA A 160 -0.15 -11.38 -30.56
CA ALA A 160 0.22 -11.91 -29.28
C ALA A 160 1.74 -11.89 -29.06
N VAL A 161 2.51 -12.26 -30.09
CA VAL A 161 3.97 -12.18 -30.02
C VAL A 161 4.43 -10.73 -29.95
N ALA A 162 3.85 -9.81 -30.72
CA ALA A 162 4.13 -8.38 -30.61
C ALA A 162 3.89 -7.86 -29.19
N ALA A 163 2.78 -8.23 -28.57
CA ALA A 163 2.46 -7.85 -27.20
C ALA A 163 3.49 -8.38 -26.18
N VAL A 164 3.87 -9.65 -26.28
CA VAL A 164 4.90 -10.25 -25.43
C VAL A 164 6.25 -9.56 -25.63
N VAL A 165 6.67 -9.30 -26.86
CA VAL A 165 7.93 -8.62 -27.17
C VAL A 165 7.92 -7.21 -26.60
N GLN A 166 6.85 -6.43 -26.83
CA GLN A 166 6.75 -5.07 -26.32
C GLN A 166 6.84 -5.04 -24.78
N VAL A 167 6.03 -5.85 -24.11
CA VAL A 167 5.98 -5.87 -22.64
C VAL A 167 7.31 -6.34 -22.08
N SER A 168 7.89 -7.42 -22.62
CA SER A 168 9.18 -7.95 -22.16
C SER A 168 10.31 -6.95 -22.33
N LEU A 169 10.41 -6.30 -23.48
CA LEU A 169 11.47 -5.32 -23.74
C LEU A 169 11.29 -4.06 -22.89
N ASN A 170 10.06 -3.56 -22.76
CA ASN A 170 9.75 -2.39 -21.92
C ASN A 170 10.13 -2.65 -20.46
N HIS A 171 9.70 -3.78 -19.89
CA HIS A 171 10.03 -4.16 -18.51
C HIS A 171 11.53 -4.44 -18.34
N GLY A 172 12.18 -5.08 -19.33
CA GLY A 172 13.60 -5.36 -19.30
C GLY A 172 14.46 -4.09 -19.30
N LEU A 173 14.13 -3.12 -20.17
CA LEU A 173 14.82 -1.83 -20.21
C LEU A 173 14.60 -1.01 -18.93
N LEU A 174 13.38 -0.99 -18.41
CA LEU A 174 13.09 -0.34 -17.13
C LEU A 174 13.84 -0.99 -15.97
N TRP A 175 13.83 -2.32 -15.90
CA TRP A 175 14.52 -3.07 -14.85
C TRP A 175 16.03 -2.86 -14.90
N GLY A 176 16.64 -2.88 -16.10
CA GLY A 176 18.05 -2.55 -16.28
C GLY A 176 18.40 -1.17 -15.73
N MET A 177 17.55 -0.16 -15.96
CA MET A 177 17.75 1.18 -15.40
C MET A 177 17.63 1.18 -13.87
N LEU A 178 16.63 0.50 -13.30
CA LEU A 178 16.41 0.44 -11.86
C LEU A 178 17.56 -0.24 -11.11
N MET A 179 18.25 -1.21 -11.74
CA MET A 179 19.44 -1.86 -11.15
C MET A 179 20.66 -0.94 -11.09
N LEU A 180 20.73 0.08 -11.94
CA LEU A 180 21.85 1.02 -12.03
C LEU A 180 21.66 2.29 -11.19
N VAL A 181 20.45 2.54 -10.69
CA VAL A 181 20.15 3.70 -9.83
C VAL A 181 20.29 3.25 -8.37
N PRO A 182 21.22 3.87 -7.58
CA PRO A 182 21.33 3.59 -6.16
C PRO A 182 20.02 3.92 -5.43
N SER A 183 19.56 3.03 -4.55
CA SER A 183 18.40 3.28 -3.69
C SER A 183 18.65 4.50 -2.81
N ALA A 184 17.82 5.52 -2.91
CA ALA A 184 18.03 6.81 -2.24
C ALA A 184 17.79 6.77 -0.72
N GLU A 185 17.26 5.67 -0.17
CA GLU A 185 17.05 5.48 1.26
C GLU A 185 17.57 4.12 1.72
N PRO A 186 18.42 4.08 2.80
CA PRO A 186 18.77 2.83 3.45
C PRO A 186 17.51 2.22 4.07
N GLY A 187 17.06 1.08 3.56
CA GLY A 187 15.91 0.35 4.10
C GLY A 187 14.68 0.27 3.18
N GLN A 188 14.63 0.99 2.06
CA GLN A 188 13.64 0.67 1.02
C GLN A 188 14.24 -0.39 0.08
N PRO A 189 13.75 -1.62 0.13
CA PRO A 189 14.32 -2.66 -0.68
C PRO A 189 13.97 -2.43 -2.15
N ALA A 190 14.97 -2.46 -3.01
CA ALA A 190 14.78 -2.78 -4.43
C ALA A 190 13.87 -4.01 -4.60
N GLY A 191 13.79 -4.87 -3.59
CA GLY A 191 12.91 -6.02 -3.49
C GLY A 191 11.39 -5.73 -3.48
N VAL A 192 10.92 -4.53 -3.15
CA VAL A 192 9.48 -4.22 -3.23
C VAL A 192 9.07 -4.04 -4.68
N VAL A 193 9.87 -3.37 -5.49
CA VAL A 193 9.65 -3.26 -6.94
C VAL A 193 9.79 -4.65 -7.59
N GLN A 194 10.78 -5.44 -7.19
CA GLN A 194 10.99 -6.80 -7.68
C GLN A 194 9.82 -7.76 -7.39
N ARG A 195 9.19 -7.69 -6.21
CA ARG A 195 8.07 -8.57 -5.85
C ARG A 195 6.80 -8.36 -6.69
N HIS A 196 6.59 -7.15 -7.21
CA HIS A 196 5.38 -6.80 -7.96
C HIS A 196 5.58 -6.86 -9.49
N GLN A 197 6.78 -7.07 -9.99
CA GLN A 197 7.10 -7.16 -11.42
C GLN A 197 6.25 -8.20 -12.19
N PRO A 198 6.04 -9.43 -11.69
CA PRO A 198 5.21 -10.39 -12.43
C PRO A 198 3.77 -9.91 -12.59
N MET A 199 3.19 -9.32 -11.55
CA MET A 199 1.82 -8.79 -11.60
C MET A 199 1.69 -7.63 -12.59
N LEU A 200 2.69 -6.74 -12.66
CA LEU A 200 2.73 -5.64 -13.62
C LEU A 200 2.85 -6.15 -15.04
N PHE A 201 3.70 -7.15 -15.28
CA PHE A 201 3.87 -7.80 -16.58
C PHE A 201 2.55 -8.37 -17.11
N PHE A 202 1.85 -9.18 -16.31
CA PHE A 202 0.56 -9.76 -16.70
C PHE A 202 -0.54 -8.70 -16.87
N SER A 203 -0.49 -7.63 -16.11
CA SER A 203 -1.41 -6.50 -16.28
C SER A 203 -1.19 -5.78 -17.60
N ASP A 204 0.05 -5.49 -17.96
CA ASP A 204 0.38 -4.82 -19.23
C ASP A 204 0.05 -5.72 -20.43
N LEU A 205 0.21 -7.04 -20.30
CA LEU A 205 -0.24 -7.99 -21.29
C LEU A 205 -1.77 -8.01 -21.43
N GLY A 206 -2.50 -7.85 -20.30
CA GLY A 206 -3.95 -7.66 -20.33
C GLY A 206 -4.37 -6.40 -21.09
N TYR A 207 -3.67 -5.27 -20.87
CA TYR A 207 -3.94 -4.04 -21.64
C TYR A 207 -3.58 -4.15 -23.12
N ALA A 208 -2.67 -5.04 -23.49
CA ALA A 208 -2.35 -5.31 -24.88
C ALA A 208 -3.59 -5.73 -25.69
N THR A 209 -4.49 -6.53 -25.10
CA THR A 209 -5.73 -6.97 -25.76
C THR A 209 -6.63 -5.80 -26.18
N LEU A 210 -6.62 -4.70 -25.43
CA LEU A 210 -7.35 -3.48 -25.78
C LEU A 210 -6.78 -2.82 -27.04
N GLY A 211 -5.46 -2.93 -27.26
CA GLY A 211 -4.81 -2.46 -28.48
C GLY A 211 -5.33 -3.19 -29.71
N LEU A 212 -5.48 -4.52 -29.65
CA LEU A 212 -6.09 -5.30 -30.72
C LEU A 212 -7.55 -4.92 -30.94
N LEU A 213 -8.31 -4.70 -29.86
CA LEU A 213 -9.71 -4.30 -29.93
C LEU A 213 -9.87 -2.92 -30.59
N ILE A 214 -9.01 -1.94 -30.24
CA ILE A 214 -8.97 -0.63 -30.90
C ILE A 214 -8.69 -0.79 -32.37
N ALA A 215 -7.67 -1.58 -32.76
CA ALA A 215 -7.30 -1.81 -34.16
C ALA A 215 -8.43 -2.51 -34.92
N ALA A 216 -9.08 -3.51 -34.35
CA ALA A 216 -10.18 -4.24 -34.98
C ALA A 216 -11.41 -3.36 -35.21
N LEU A 217 -11.74 -2.49 -34.26
CA LEU A 217 -12.88 -1.59 -34.36
C LEU A 217 -12.59 -0.32 -35.20
N TRP A 218 -11.32 -0.08 -35.51
CA TRP A 218 -10.91 1.14 -36.21
C TRP A 218 -11.56 1.28 -37.60
N SER A 219 -11.71 0.19 -38.34
CA SER A 219 -12.32 0.17 -39.66
C SER A 219 -13.78 0.60 -39.66
N VAL A 220 -14.49 0.40 -38.52
CA VAL A 220 -15.92 0.72 -38.35
C VAL A 220 -16.10 2.10 -37.72
N GLY A 221 -15.36 2.38 -36.65
CA GLY A 221 -15.55 3.56 -35.81
C GLY A 221 -14.43 4.59 -35.89
N GLY A 222 -13.33 4.34 -36.62
CA GLY A 222 -12.18 5.25 -36.64
C GLY A 222 -11.70 5.63 -35.26
N ALA A 223 -11.42 6.92 -35.02
CA ALA A 223 -10.98 7.44 -33.72
C ALA A 223 -11.99 7.18 -32.57
N PHE A 224 -13.29 7.04 -32.91
CA PHE A 224 -14.32 6.75 -31.91
C PHE A 224 -14.14 5.36 -31.27
N ALA A 225 -13.58 4.39 -32.01
CA ALA A 225 -13.23 3.07 -31.47
C ALA A 225 -12.31 3.17 -30.25
N ALA A 226 -11.33 4.07 -30.27
CA ALA A 226 -10.42 4.30 -29.14
C ALA A 226 -11.17 4.85 -27.92
N ILE A 227 -12.10 5.79 -28.13
CA ILE A 227 -12.95 6.35 -27.07
C ILE A 227 -13.84 5.25 -26.48
N LEU A 228 -14.48 4.46 -27.34
CA LEU A 228 -15.39 3.38 -26.93
C LEU A 228 -14.69 2.33 -26.06
N VAL A 229 -13.45 2.00 -26.36
CA VAL A 229 -12.66 1.01 -25.61
C VAL A 229 -12.10 1.61 -24.31
N LEU A 230 -11.67 2.86 -24.35
CA LEU A 230 -10.95 3.43 -23.19
C LEU A 230 -11.85 4.08 -22.14
N VAL A 231 -13.03 4.62 -22.52
CA VAL A 231 -13.93 5.23 -21.55
C VAL A 231 -14.36 4.25 -20.45
N PRO A 232 -14.80 3.01 -20.74
CA PRO A 232 -15.09 2.02 -19.70
C PRO A 232 -13.88 1.70 -18.84
N LEU A 233 -12.68 1.63 -19.43
CA LEU A 233 -11.45 1.40 -18.71
C LEU A 233 -11.14 2.55 -17.74
N PHE A 234 -11.27 3.80 -18.17
CA PHE A 234 -11.05 4.96 -17.32
C PHE A 234 -12.09 5.05 -16.20
N VAL A 235 -13.35 4.73 -16.49
CA VAL A 235 -14.43 4.68 -15.47
C VAL A 235 -14.11 3.60 -14.43
N ALA A 236 -13.75 2.39 -14.86
CA ALA A 236 -13.37 1.32 -13.95
C ALA A 236 -12.15 1.71 -13.10
N ARG A 237 -11.13 2.29 -13.71
CA ARG A 237 -9.92 2.78 -13.03
C ARG A 237 -10.24 3.89 -12.03
N TRP A 238 -11.09 4.84 -12.42
CA TRP A 238 -11.54 5.91 -11.53
C TRP A 238 -12.31 5.34 -10.33
N ALA A 239 -13.24 4.41 -10.57
CA ALA A 239 -14.01 3.76 -9.50
C ALA A 239 -13.11 3.00 -8.51
N ILE A 240 -12.15 2.20 -9.03
CA ILE A 240 -11.15 1.51 -8.18
C ILE A 240 -10.33 2.52 -7.37
N GLY A 241 -9.98 3.65 -7.97
CA GLY A 241 -9.25 4.71 -7.29
C GLY A 241 -10.02 5.40 -6.20
N GLN A 242 -11.30 5.66 -6.41
CA GLN A 242 -12.19 6.19 -5.38
C GLN A 242 -12.30 5.22 -4.20
N PHE A 243 -12.45 3.92 -4.49
CA PHE A 243 -12.47 2.89 -3.46
C PHE A 243 -11.18 2.87 -2.64
N ALA A 244 -10.02 2.85 -3.30
CA ALA A 244 -8.72 2.90 -2.61
C ALA A 244 -8.47 4.22 -1.85
N ALA A 245 -9.04 5.35 -2.29
CA ALA A 245 -8.99 6.61 -1.57
C ALA A 245 -9.86 6.59 -0.31
N GLN A 246 -11.03 6.00 -0.40
CA GLN A 246 -11.95 5.82 0.72
C GLN A 246 -11.34 4.91 1.81
N GLU A 247 -10.75 3.78 1.43
CA GLU A 247 -10.04 2.89 2.35
C GLU A 247 -8.91 3.63 3.10
N ARG A 248 -8.13 4.44 2.38
CA ARG A 248 -7.07 5.26 3.01
C ARG A 248 -7.62 6.32 3.95
N ALA A 249 -8.74 6.94 3.60
CA ALA A 249 -9.41 7.93 4.46
C ALA A 249 -9.92 7.27 5.74
N TYR A 250 -10.50 6.08 5.66
CA TYR A 250 -10.89 5.32 6.84
C TYR A 250 -9.68 4.98 7.73
N ALA A 251 -8.62 4.44 7.15
CA ALA A 251 -7.41 4.12 7.92
C ALA A 251 -6.80 5.36 8.60
N ALA A 252 -6.76 6.50 7.91
CA ALA A 252 -6.29 7.77 8.48
C ALA A 252 -7.20 8.27 9.62
N THR A 253 -8.52 8.14 9.49
CA THR A 253 -9.47 8.52 10.55
C THR A 253 -9.29 7.64 11.79
N MET A 254 -9.14 6.30 11.59
CA MET A 254 -8.88 5.37 12.70
C MET A 254 -7.58 5.72 13.41
N ALA A 255 -6.50 5.97 12.65
CA ALA A 255 -5.22 6.38 13.22
C ALA A 255 -5.33 7.71 14.01
N ALA A 256 -6.11 8.68 13.51
CA ALA A 256 -6.33 9.93 14.22
C ALA A 256 -7.13 9.75 15.53
N LEU A 257 -8.12 8.87 15.55
CA LEU A 257 -8.86 8.51 16.77
C LEU A 257 -7.95 7.86 17.81
N CYS A 258 -7.11 6.90 17.39
CA CYS A 258 -6.12 6.28 18.27
C CYS A 258 -5.12 7.31 18.81
N GLN A 259 -4.60 8.19 17.95
CA GLN A 259 -3.72 9.28 18.35
C GLN A 259 -4.36 10.18 19.42
N ALA A 260 -5.66 10.47 19.29
CA ALA A 260 -6.39 11.29 20.27
C ALA A 260 -6.48 10.58 21.63
N VAL A 261 -6.73 9.26 21.65
CA VAL A 261 -6.71 8.45 22.87
C VAL A 261 -5.32 8.46 23.50
N GLU A 262 -4.29 8.17 22.72
CA GLU A 262 -2.89 8.11 23.16
C GLU A 262 -2.37 9.46 23.67
N THR A 263 -2.89 10.57 23.15
CA THR A 263 -2.58 11.92 23.64
C THR A 263 -3.20 12.17 25.02
N LYS A 264 -4.39 11.62 25.25
CA LYS A 264 -5.13 11.76 26.49
C LYS A 264 -4.64 10.80 27.58
N ASP A 265 -4.30 9.57 27.20
CA ASP A 265 -3.72 8.52 28.03
C ASP A 265 -2.24 8.35 27.66
N CYS A 266 -1.35 9.10 28.31
CA CYS A 266 0.08 9.17 27.97
C CYS A 266 0.82 7.82 28.02
N TYR A 267 0.20 6.78 28.58
CA TYR A 267 0.77 5.44 28.70
C TYR A 267 0.55 4.56 27.48
N THR A 268 -0.25 5.00 26.50
CA THR A 268 -0.71 4.19 25.39
C THR A 268 -0.01 4.49 24.05
N ARG A 269 1.10 5.23 24.06
CA ARG A 269 1.78 5.57 22.78
C ARG A 269 2.17 4.32 21.99
N GLY A 270 1.58 4.14 20.80
CA GLY A 270 1.76 2.99 19.92
C GLY A 270 1.16 1.67 20.45
N HIS A 271 0.47 1.69 21.60
CA HIS A 271 -0.21 0.54 22.16
C HIS A 271 -1.30 0.01 21.22
N SER A 272 -2.18 0.88 20.78
CA SER A 272 -3.28 0.52 19.88
C SER A 272 -2.80 -0.19 18.62
N GLU A 273 -1.67 0.24 18.04
CA GLU A 273 -1.07 -0.39 16.87
C GLU A 273 -0.48 -1.77 17.20
N ARG A 274 0.19 -1.91 18.35
CA ARG A 274 0.74 -3.20 18.77
C ARG A 274 -0.35 -4.20 19.13
N VAL A 275 -1.41 -3.79 19.84
CA VAL A 275 -2.59 -4.65 20.10
C VAL A 275 -3.27 -5.06 18.80
N SER A 276 -3.44 -4.16 17.86
CA SER A 276 -3.94 -4.45 16.49
C SER A 276 -3.10 -5.52 15.78
N ARG A 277 -1.76 -5.39 15.84
CA ARG A 277 -0.82 -6.37 15.27
C ARG A 277 -0.91 -7.72 15.98
N GLY A 278 -0.89 -7.74 17.31
CA GLY A 278 -1.02 -8.96 18.11
C GLY A 278 -2.32 -9.71 17.85
N SER A 279 -3.44 -8.97 17.82
CA SER A 279 -4.75 -9.54 17.48
C SER A 279 -4.77 -10.18 16.09
N ALA A 280 -4.15 -9.54 15.10
CA ALA A 280 -4.02 -10.10 13.76
C ALA A 280 -3.11 -11.33 13.69
N MET A 281 -2.06 -11.39 14.51
CA MET A 281 -1.19 -12.58 14.62
C MET A 281 -1.99 -13.76 15.16
N ILE A 282 -2.72 -13.59 16.26
CA ILE A 282 -3.60 -14.62 16.84
C ILE A 282 -4.63 -15.07 15.80
N ALA A 283 -5.34 -14.12 15.18
CA ALA A 283 -6.39 -14.40 14.22
C ALA A 283 -5.92 -15.27 13.04
N ARG A 284 -4.73 -14.98 12.49
CA ARG A 284 -4.16 -15.80 11.42
C ARG A 284 -3.80 -17.20 11.87
N GLU A 285 -3.27 -17.34 13.08
CA GLU A 285 -2.87 -18.62 13.66
C GLU A 285 -4.07 -19.54 13.91
N VAL A 286 -5.20 -19.00 14.37
CA VAL A 286 -6.46 -19.76 14.53
C VAL A 286 -7.22 -19.92 13.21
N GLY A 287 -6.64 -19.55 12.07
CA GLY A 287 -7.21 -19.80 10.75
C GLY A 287 -8.18 -18.75 10.21
N MET A 288 -8.33 -17.58 10.86
CA MET A 288 -9.08 -16.46 10.29
C MET A 288 -8.41 -15.94 9.03
N ARG A 289 -9.18 -15.49 8.05
CA ARG A 289 -8.66 -15.01 6.76
C ARG A 289 -9.44 -13.80 6.23
N GLY A 290 -8.81 -13.07 5.30
CA GLY A 290 -9.48 -12.00 4.55
C GLY A 290 -10.06 -10.92 5.44
N ARG A 291 -11.35 -10.62 5.26
CA ARG A 291 -12.03 -9.53 5.96
C ARG A 291 -12.03 -9.67 7.49
N ARG A 292 -12.06 -10.90 8.02
CA ARG A 292 -12.05 -11.10 9.47
C ARG A 292 -10.74 -10.68 10.12
N VAL A 293 -9.59 -10.92 9.45
CA VAL A 293 -8.28 -10.45 9.94
C VAL A 293 -8.21 -8.92 9.92
N GLU A 294 -8.77 -8.27 8.90
CA GLU A 294 -8.82 -6.81 8.85
C GLU A 294 -9.77 -6.25 9.92
N ALA A 295 -10.94 -6.86 10.11
CA ALA A 295 -11.89 -6.42 11.12
C ALA A 295 -11.30 -6.51 12.55
N ILE A 296 -10.60 -7.59 12.88
CA ILE A 296 -9.98 -7.74 14.20
C ILE A 296 -8.78 -6.80 14.39
N ARG A 297 -8.05 -6.45 13.33
CA ARG A 297 -7.03 -5.40 13.39
C ARG A 297 -7.62 -4.07 13.81
N TYR A 298 -8.73 -3.68 13.19
CA TYR A 298 -9.43 -2.45 13.56
C TYR A 298 -10.04 -2.54 14.97
N ALA A 299 -10.59 -3.69 15.34
CA ALA A 299 -11.09 -3.89 16.70
C ALA A 299 -10.00 -3.71 17.76
N GLY A 300 -8.84 -4.35 17.57
CA GLY A 300 -7.69 -4.18 18.46
C GLY A 300 -7.10 -2.76 18.44
N MET A 301 -7.16 -2.07 17.30
CA MET A 301 -6.73 -0.67 17.20
C MET A 301 -7.66 0.27 17.98
N LEU A 302 -8.97 0.01 18.00
CA LEU A 302 -10.00 0.90 18.52
C LEU A 302 -10.55 0.44 19.88
N HIS A 303 -10.07 -0.67 20.47
CA HIS A 303 -10.65 -1.24 21.68
C HIS A 303 -10.78 -0.22 22.81
N ASP A 304 -9.83 0.67 22.92
CA ASP A 304 -9.70 1.70 23.94
C ASP A 304 -10.28 3.08 23.55
N VAL A 305 -10.89 3.22 22.36
CA VAL A 305 -11.38 4.52 21.87
C VAL A 305 -12.37 5.21 22.84
N GLY A 306 -13.08 4.43 23.61
CA GLY A 306 -14.02 4.94 24.62
C GLY A 306 -13.36 5.66 25.81
N LYS A 307 -12.05 5.54 26.00
CA LYS A 307 -11.28 6.33 26.96
C LYS A 307 -11.34 7.84 26.67
N LEU A 308 -11.71 8.23 25.44
CA LEU A 308 -12.03 9.63 25.12
C LEU A 308 -13.16 10.19 26.01
N GLY A 309 -14.08 9.36 26.45
CA GLY A 309 -15.17 9.74 27.35
C GLY A 309 -14.81 9.71 28.85
N VAL A 310 -13.62 9.24 29.24
CA VAL A 310 -13.17 9.20 30.66
C VAL A 310 -12.50 10.52 31.01
N PRO A 311 -12.70 11.14 32.18
CA PRO A 311 -12.00 12.36 32.57
C PRO A 311 -10.47 12.17 32.59
N THR A 312 -9.72 13.12 32.07
CA THR A 312 -8.25 13.05 31.98
C THR A 312 -7.61 12.95 33.37
N THR A 313 -8.21 13.62 34.37
CA THR A 313 -7.77 13.54 35.77
C THR A 313 -7.86 12.14 36.38
N VAL A 314 -8.77 11.31 35.86
CA VAL A 314 -8.91 9.90 36.26
C VAL A 314 -7.88 9.03 35.57
N LEU A 315 -7.72 9.20 34.23
CA LEU A 315 -6.76 8.43 33.42
C LEU A 315 -5.29 8.68 33.82
N GLN A 316 -4.98 9.91 34.20
CA GLN A 316 -3.62 10.34 34.57
C GLN A 316 -3.35 10.37 36.09
N LYS A 317 -4.26 9.82 36.88
CA LYS A 317 -4.10 9.82 38.35
C LYS A 317 -2.92 8.96 38.77
N ASN A 318 -1.99 9.55 39.52
CA ASN A 318 -0.93 8.83 40.18
C ASN A 318 -1.42 8.35 41.56
N GLY A 319 -1.80 7.09 41.68
CA GLY A 319 -2.27 6.48 42.92
C GLY A 319 -3.50 5.60 42.73
N ALA A 320 -4.04 5.09 43.85
CA ALA A 320 -5.22 4.23 43.80
C ALA A 320 -6.46 5.01 43.34
N LEU A 321 -7.25 4.40 42.47
CA LEU A 321 -8.54 4.92 42.04
C LEU A 321 -9.60 4.72 43.12
N THR A 322 -10.55 5.64 43.24
CA THR A 322 -11.78 5.41 44.04
C THR A 322 -12.70 4.44 43.28
N GLU A 323 -13.72 3.91 43.95
CA GLU A 323 -14.71 3.04 43.31
C GLU A 323 -15.44 3.76 42.15
N GLU A 324 -15.77 5.05 42.35
CA GLU A 324 -16.42 5.86 41.32
C GLU A 324 -15.50 6.12 40.11
N GLU A 325 -14.22 6.39 40.35
CA GLU A 325 -13.22 6.59 39.30
C GLU A 325 -13.00 5.29 38.51
N TYR A 326 -12.95 4.18 39.23
CA TYR A 326 -12.84 2.85 38.62
C TYR A 326 -14.06 2.52 37.75
N ALA A 327 -15.28 2.73 38.30
CA ALA A 327 -16.52 2.57 37.55
C ALA A 327 -16.58 3.46 36.31
N ALA A 328 -16.05 4.69 36.38
CA ALA A 328 -15.98 5.58 35.22
C ALA A 328 -15.07 5.05 34.12
N ILE A 329 -13.98 4.35 34.47
CA ILE A 329 -13.09 3.67 33.50
C ILE A 329 -13.79 2.44 32.92
N GLN A 330 -14.46 1.60 33.72
CA GLN A 330 -15.17 0.41 33.27
C GLN A 330 -16.25 0.68 32.19
N LEU A 331 -16.69 1.93 32.06
CA LEU A 331 -17.64 2.34 31.03
C LEU A 331 -17.00 2.56 29.65
N HIS A 332 -15.65 2.54 29.51
CA HIS A 332 -15.02 2.86 28.23
C HIS A 332 -15.36 1.85 27.11
N PRO A 333 -15.57 0.53 27.33
CA PRO A 333 -15.96 -0.35 26.25
C PRO A 333 -17.33 0.02 25.66
N MET A 334 -18.30 0.37 26.50
CA MET A 334 -19.63 0.83 26.08
C MET A 334 -19.55 2.16 25.33
N ARG A 335 -18.74 3.11 25.83
CA ARG A 335 -18.50 4.40 25.16
C ARG A 335 -17.76 4.20 23.82
N GLY A 336 -16.82 3.26 23.79
CA GLY A 336 -16.12 2.88 22.57
C GLY A 336 -17.08 2.36 21.50
N LEU A 337 -17.97 1.44 21.87
CA LEU A 337 -19.03 0.97 21.00
C LEU A 337 -19.89 2.13 20.47
N ALA A 338 -20.30 3.06 21.32
CA ALA A 338 -21.12 4.21 20.93
C ALA A 338 -20.40 5.13 19.91
N ILE A 339 -19.07 5.26 20.00
CA ILE A 339 -18.28 6.09 19.08
C ILE A 339 -18.16 5.42 17.70
N VAL A 340 -17.98 4.09 17.64
CA VAL A 340 -17.61 3.39 16.38
C VAL A 340 -18.77 2.63 15.74
N ARG A 341 -19.94 2.51 16.33
CA ARG A 341 -21.07 1.69 15.83
C ARG A 341 -21.59 2.11 14.47
N GLU A 342 -21.43 3.36 14.06
CA GLU A 342 -21.85 3.87 12.76
C GLU A 342 -20.87 3.52 11.62
N ILE A 343 -19.74 2.85 11.94
CA ILE A 343 -18.74 2.45 10.96
C ILE A 343 -19.09 1.06 10.43
N GLY A 344 -19.89 0.99 9.37
CA GLY A 344 -20.61 -0.20 8.90
C GLY A 344 -19.74 -1.41 8.48
N PHE A 345 -18.41 -1.31 8.38
CA PHE A 345 -17.55 -2.47 8.12
C PHE A 345 -17.00 -3.11 9.42
N LEU A 346 -17.36 -2.58 10.60
CA LEU A 346 -16.86 -3.01 11.90
C LEU A 346 -17.85 -3.91 12.66
N ASP A 347 -18.94 -4.38 12.06
CA ASP A 347 -20.00 -5.10 12.77
C ASP A 347 -19.49 -6.22 13.70
N GLU A 348 -18.62 -7.11 13.22
CA GLU A 348 -18.00 -8.16 14.06
C GLU A 348 -16.98 -7.58 15.06
N ALA A 349 -16.32 -6.46 14.72
CA ALA A 349 -15.37 -5.77 15.57
C ALA A 349 -16.04 -5.10 16.78
N LEU A 350 -17.29 -4.64 16.63
CA LEU A 350 -18.03 -3.97 17.71
C LEU A 350 -18.15 -4.83 18.97
N ALA A 351 -18.43 -6.13 18.79
CA ALA A 351 -18.49 -7.09 19.89
C ALA A 351 -17.11 -7.26 20.55
N GLY A 352 -16.04 -7.24 19.75
CA GLY A 352 -14.66 -7.25 20.28
C GLY A 352 -14.34 -6.05 21.14
N ILE A 353 -14.70 -4.83 20.68
CA ILE A 353 -14.50 -3.58 21.41
C ILE A 353 -15.34 -3.53 22.69
N MET A 354 -16.58 -3.99 22.64
CA MET A 354 -17.48 -3.95 23.79
C MET A 354 -17.05 -4.88 24.93
N HIS A 355 -16.47 -6.05 24.60
CA HIS A 355 -16.29 -7.15 25.55
C HIS A 355 -14.82 -7.52 25.81
N HIS A 356 -13.83 -6.69 25.39
CA HIS A 356 -12.41 -7.03 25.51
C HIS A 356 -11.89 -7.14 26.96
N HIS A 357 -12.64 -6.67 27.93
CA HIS A 357 -12.35 -6.83 29.37
C HIS A 357 -13.17 -7.94 30.02
N GLU A 358 -13.94 -8.71 29.28
CA GLU A 358 -14.54 -9.92 29.80
C GLU A 358 -13.46 -10.99 30.06
N ARG A 359 -13.74 -11.90 31.00
CA ARG A 359 -12.81 -12.93 31.44
C ARG A 359 -13.46 -14.29 31.33
N MET A 360 -12.70 -15.32 31.01
CA MET A 360 -13.19 -16.70 30.87
C MET A 360 -13.91 -17.18 32.15
N ASP A 361 -13.54 -16.65 33.32
CA ASP A 361 -14.14 -16.98 34.62
C ASP A 361 -15.40 -16.17 34.98
N GLY A 362 -15.87 -15.28 34.09
CA GLY A 362 -17.07 -14.45 34.30
C GLY A 362 -16.89 -13.28 35.28
N ARG A 363 -15.63 -12.99 35.67
CA ARG A 363 -15.31 -11.88 36.62
C ARG A 363 -14.89 -10.61 35.86
N GLY A 364 -15.14 -10.56 34.56
CA GLY A 364 -14.87 -9.42 33.70
C GLY A 364 -15.97 -8.38 33.72
N TYR A 365 -15.86 -7.43 32.82
CA TYR A 365 -16.86 -6.38 32.60
C TYR A 365 -16.96 -6.04 31.10
N PRO A 366 -18.03 -5.41 30.63
CA PRO A 366 -19.14 -4.78 31.36
C PRO A 366 -20.32 -5.72 31.68
N MET A 367 -20.38 -6.93 31.07
CA MET A 367 -21.56 -7.79 31.17
C MET A 367 -21.35 -9.02 32.07
N GLY A 368 -20.09 -9.35 32.40
CA GLY A 368 -19.73 -10.54 33.19
C GLY A 368 -19.93 -11.85 32.42
N LEU A 369 -19.70 -11.82 31.10
CA LEU A 369 -19.76 -13.00 30.24
C LEU A 369 -18.66 -14.01 30.59
N ALA A 370 -18.93 -15.32 30.44
CA ALA A 370 -17.99 -16.38 30.78
C ALA A 370 -17.80 -17.36 29.61
N GLY A 371 -16.60 -17.89 29.48
CA GLY A 371 -16.30 -18.94 28.49
C GLY A 371 -16.65 -18.54 27.06
N ASP A 372 -17.43 -19.37 26.40
CA ASP A 372 -17.82 -19.17 24.99
C ASP A 372 -18.92 -18.12 24.79
N GLU A 373 -19.51 -17.59 25.86
CA GLU A 373 -20.40 -16.42 25.76
C GLU A 373 -19.64 -15.18 25.35
N ILE A 374 -18.31 -15.12 25.62
CA ILE A 374 -17.46 -14.00 25.22
C ILE A 374 -17.20 -14.08 23.73
N PRO A 375 -17.51 -13.02 22.96
CA PRO A 375 -17.22 -12.97 21.54
C PRO A 375 -15.76 -13.29 21.22
N GLU A 376 -15.51 -14.06 20.15
CA GLU A 376 -14.16 -14.52 19.78
C GLU A 376 -13.19 -13.34 19.63
N PHE A 377 -13.61 -12.23 19.01
CA PHE A 377 -12.77 -11.04 18.86
C PHE A 377 -12.38 -10.41 20.20
N ALA A 378 -13.29 -10.42 21.17
CA ALA A 378 -13.00 -9.92 22.52
C ALA A 378 -11.93 -10.77 23.20
N ARG A 379 -12.06 -12.10 23.13
CA ARG A 379 -11.07 -13.04 23.68
C ARG A 379 -9.68 -12.85 23.05
N VAL A 380 -9.62 -12.63 21.74
CA VAL A 380 -8.37 -12.35 21.01
C VAL A 380 -7.74 -11.04 21.45
N ILE A 381 -8.54 -9.96 21.54
CA ILE A 381 -8.04 -8.64 21.94
C ILE A 381 -7.53 -8.69 23.38
N ALA A 382 -8.23 -9.35 24.30
CA ALA A 382 -7.82 -9.48 25.70
C ALA A 382 -6.41 -10.08 25.86
N VAL A 383 -6.07 -11.11 25.06
CA VAL A 383 -4.74 -11.72 25.07
C VAL A 383 -3.67 -10.75 24.55
N ALA A 384 -3.95 -10.10 23.43
CA ALA A 384 -3.00 -9.17 22.78
C ALA A 384 -2.76 -7.91 23.63
N ASP A 385 -3.84 -7.36 24.22
CA ASP A 385 -3.79 -6.19 25.11
C ASP A 385 -2.97 -6.49 26.38
N ALA A 386 -3.29 -7.58 27.08
CA ALA A 386 -2.55 -7.97 28.27
C ALA A 386 -1.06 -8.19 27.98
N PHE A 387 -0.72 -8.81 26.85
CA PHE A 387 0.66 -9.02 26.46
C PHE A 387 1.40 -7.71 26.20
N ASP A 388 0.78 -6.78 25.43
CA ASP A 388 1.39 -5.47 25.19
C ASP A 388 1.53 -4.67 26.49
N ALA A 389 0.52 -4.71 27.35
CA ALA A 389 0.58 -4.07 28.66
C ALA A 389 1.72 -4.60 29.55
N MET A 390 2.08 -5.88 29.44
CA MET A 390 3.21 -6.48 30.17
C MET A 390 4.57 -6.15 29.55
N THR A 391 4.65 -6.06 28.22
CA THR A 391 5.91 -5.87 27.47
C THR A 391 6.22 -4.41 27.15
N SER A 392 5.35 -3.48 27.56
CA SER A 392 5.54 -2.03 27.42
C SER A 392 5.97 -1.37 28.74
N ASN A 393 6.80 -0.32 28.65
CA ASN A 393 7.18 0.50 29.80
C ASN A 393 5.99 1.34 30.27
N ARG A 394 5.66 1.28 31.57
CA ARG A 394 4.70 2.16 32.23
C ARG A 394 5.43 3.02 33.28
N SER A 395 4.87 4.17 33.64
CA SER A 395 5.52 5.12 34.58
C SER A 395 5.93 4.53 35.90
N TYR A 396 5.22 3.49 36.35
CA TYR A 396 5.42 2.84 37.66
C TYR A 396 6.00 1.43 37.55
N ARG A 397 6.26 0.93 36.32
CA ARG A 397 6.76 -0.41 36.09
C ARG A 397 7.52 -0.51 34.74
N GLY A 398 8.72 -1.06 34.78
CA GLY A 398 9.49 -1.42 33.57
C GLY A 398 8.81 -2.54 32.77
N ALA A 399 9.10 -2.59 31.45
CA ALA A 399 8.65 -3.66 30.59
C ALA A 399 9.21 -5.01 31.07
N ARG A 400 8.38 -6.04 31.06
CA ARG A 400 8.81 -7.43 31.25
C ARG A 400 9.42 -7.97 29.95
N SER A 401 10.24 -9.00 30.09
CA SER A 401 10.70 -9.76 28.93
C SER A 401 9.53 -10.50 28.26
N ILE A 402 9.71 -10.84 27.00
CA ILE A 402 8.71 -11.61 26.23
C ILE A 402 8.40 -12.95 26.92
N ASP A 403 9.44 -13.62 27.43
CA ASP A 403 9.29 -14.93 28.10
C ASP A 403 8.53 -14.83 29.41
N GLU A 404 8.76 -13.79 30.20
CA GLU A 404 7.98 -13.50 31.41
C GLU A 404 6.52 -13.21 31.10
N ALA A 405 6.25 -12.43 30.06
CA ALA A 405 4.88 -12.13 29.62
C ALA A 405 4.16 -13.39 29.12
N ILE A 406 4.84 -14.26 28.37
CA ILE A 406 4.30 -15.57 27.95
C ILE A 406 3.99 -16.45 29.18
N ALA A 407 4.86 -16.48 30.18
CA ALA A 407 4.65 -17.25 31.40
C ALA A 407 3.41 -16.75 32.14
N ASP A 408 3.21 -15.44 32.23
CA ASP A 408 2.01 -14.84 32.86
C ASP A 408 0.74 -15.15 32.06
N LEU A 409 0.74 -15.04 30.74
CA LEU A 409 -0.41 -15.43 29.92
C LEU A 409 -0.82 -16.90 30.17
N ARG A 410 0.17 -17.80 30.21
CA ARG A 410 -0.09 -19.23 30.51
C ARG A 410 -0.60 -19.46 31.92
N LYS A 411 -0.12 -18.73 32.90
CA LYS A 411 -0.59 -18.79 34.29
C LYS A 411 -2.08 -18.46 34.41
N TRP A 412 -2.57 -17.50 33.62
CA TRP A 412 -3.95 -17.05 33.66
C TRP A 412 -4.83 -17.66 32.55
N SER A 413 -4.28 -18.62 31.79
CA SER A 413 -5.01 -19.41 30.79
C SER A 413 -6.12 -20.21 31.45
N GLY A 414 -7.31 -20.21 30.88
CA GLY A 414 -8.51 -20.86 31.40
C GLY A 414 -9.28 -20.08 32.49
N THR A 415 -8.69 -18.99 33.01
CA THR A 415 -9.37 -18.12 33.99
C THR A 415 -9.59 -16.72 33.42
N GLN A 416 -8.55 -16.03 33.04
CA GLN A 416 -8.66 -14.71 32.39
C GLN A 416 -8.70 -14.86 30.88
N PHE A 417 -7.86 -15.72 30.31
CA PHE A 417 -7.64 -15.84 28.86
C PHE A 417 -8.10 -17.20 28.34
N ASP A 418 -8.51 -17.19 27.07
CA ASP A 418 -8.82 -18.41 26.33
C ASP A 418 -7.52 -19.22 26.06
N PRO A 419 -7.45 -20.48 26.51
CA PRO A 419 -6.24 -21.30 26.37
C PRO A 419 -5.80 -21.50 24.92
N ALA A 420 -6.75 -21.70 24.00
CA ALA A 420 -6.44 -21.90 22.60
C ALA A 420 -5.84 -20.66 21.96
N LEU A 421 -6.32 -19.47 22.35
CA LEU A 421 -5.81 -18.19 21.86
C LEU A 421 -4.44 -17.84 22.45
N VAL A 422 -4.18 -18.21 23.70
CA VAL A 422 -2.84 -18.08 24.30
C VAL A 422 -1.82 -18.93 23.57
N ASP A 423 -2.14 -20.20 23.30
CA ASP A 423 -1.24 -21.10 22.56
C ASP A 423 -1.01 -20.63 21.12
N ALA A 424 -2.05 -20.18 20.43
CA ALA A 424 -1.96 -19.61 19.12
C ALA A 424 -1.05 -18.35 19.10
N PHE A 425 -1.19 -17.48 20.11
CA PHE A 425 -0.34 -16.29 20.18
C PHE A 425 1.12 -16.63 20.43
N VAL A 426 1.40 -17.57 21.33
CA VAL A 426 2.78 -18.04 21.58
C VAL A 426 3.40 -18.66 20.32
N ALA A 427 2.65 -19.42 19.54
CA ALA A 427 3.11 -19.97 18.26
C ALA A 427 3.43 -18.85 17.25
N ALA A 428 2.54 -17.86 17.14
CA ALA A 428 2.74 -16.71 16.26
C ALA A 428 3.95 -15.85 16.69
N LEU A 429 4.13 -15.58 17.99
CA LEU A 429 5.27 -14.84 18.52
C LEU A 429 6.62 -15.52 18.20
N ARG A 430 6.69 -16.85 18.29
CA ARG A 430 7.91 -17.61 17.93
C ARG A 430 8.25 -17.53 16.46
N ARG A 431 7.26 -17.43 15.60
CA ARG A 431 7.44 -17.34 14.15
C ARG A 431 7.75 -15.94 13.67
N GLU A 432 7.04 -14.93 14.15
CA GLU A 432 7.06 -13.56 13.62
C GLU A 432 7.89 -12.59 14.49
N GLY A 433 8.16 -12.96 15.75
CA GLY A 433 8.79 -12.08 16.74
C GLY A 433 7.86 -10.98 17.24
N TRP A 434 8.33 -10.25 18.24
CA TRP A 434 7.64 -9.07 18.80
C TRP A 434 8.64 -7.92 18.98
N GLU A 435 8.30 -6.75 18.43
CA GLU A 435 9.09 -5.54 18.65
C GLU A 435 8.66 -4.87 19.94
N GLN A 436 9.53 -4.91 20.94
CA GLN A 436 9.31 -4.17 22.18
C GLN A 436 9.50 -2.66 21.93
N PRO A 437 8.67 -1.79 22.55
CA PRO A 437 8.90 -0.36 22.50
C PRO A 437 10.29 -0.04 23.05
N GLN A 438 11.12 0.66 22.27
CA GLN A 438 12.37 1.19 22.81
C GLN A 438 12.05 2.18 23.92
N PRO A 439 12.82 2.19 25.03
CA PRO A 439 12.68 3.23 26.04
C PRO A 439 12.79 4.57 25.35
N ALA A 440 11.82 5.46 25.55
CA ALA A 440 11.97 6.83 25.09
C ALA A 440 13.28 7.36 25.64
N ALA A 441 14.20 7.84 24.76
CA ALA A 441 15.43 8.46 25.19
C ALA A 441 15.04 9.56 26.19
N THR A 442 15.42 9.39 27.44
CA THR A 442 15.20 10.39 28.49
C THR A 442 15.83 11.68 28.00
N PRO A 443 15.09 12.79 27.90
CA PRO A 443 15.75 14.08 27.69
C PRO A 443 16.76 14.22 28.80
N LEU A 444 18.02 14.45 28.46
CA LEU A 444 19.08 14.73 29.42
C LEU A 444 18.62 15.95 30.24
N ALA A 445 18.06 15.70 31.42
CA ALA A 445 17.85 16.70 32.45
C ALA A 445 19.25 16.99 33.01
N GLU A 446 19.89 18.04 32.46
CA GLU A 446 21.00 18.69 33.15
C GLU A 446 20.47 19.24 34.50
N GLY A 447 20.97 18.65 35.53
CA GLY A 447 21.08 19.26 36.84
C GLY A 447 19.80 19.29 37.68
N MET A 448 19.55 18.19 38.45
CA MET A 448 19.12 18.32 39.86
C MET A 448 19.58 17.09 40.64
N ALA A 449 20.30 17.34 41.71
CA ALA A 449 20.95 16.38 42.55
C ALA A 449 19.97 15.44 43.25
N ALA A 450 20.42 14.19 43.43
CA ALA A 450 19.79 13.13 44.18
C ALA A 450 19.52 13.59 45.64
N GLN A 451 18.30 13.38 46.12
CA GLN A 451 18.03 13.18 47.52
C GLN A 451 17.53 11.75 47.74
N ASP A 452 18.36 11.04 48.47
CA ASP A 452 18.19 9.71 49.01
C ASP A 452 17.00 9.70 49.98
N HIS A 453 16.06 8.80 49.75
CA HIS A 453 15.19 8.28 50.81
C HIS A 453 14.89 6.81 50.55
N ASP A 454 15.77 5.97 51.10
CA ASP A 454 15.50 4.56 51.39
C ASP A 454 14.54 4.47 52.59
N ASP A 455 13.35 3.93 52.38
CA ASP A 455 12.49 3.39 53.44
C ASP A 455 12.16 1.92 53.11
N PRO A 456 12.74 0.95 53.82
CA PRO A 456 12.60 -0.48 53.49
C PRO A 456 11.36 -1.16 54.08
N THR A 457 10.35 -0.44 54.60
CA THR A 457 9.25 -1.03 55.36
C THR A 457 7.84 -0.89 54.77
N ALA A 458 7.68 -0.63 53.49
CA ALA A 458 6.35 -0.59 52.89
C ALA A 458 5.89 -2.01 52.46
N PRO A 459 4.72 -2.48 52.88
CA PRO A 459 4.21 -3.80 52.54
C PRO A 459 3.85 -3.87 51.03
N LEU A 460 4.29 -4.93 50.35
CA LEU A 460 3.91 -5.28 49.00
C LEU A 460 2.39 -5.39 48.90
N ARG A 461 1.73 -4.39 48.34
CA ARG A 461 0.34 -4.50 47.90
C ARG A 461 0.32 -5.16 46.53
N VAL A 462 -0.32 -6.31 46.46
CA VAL A 462 -0.71 -6.97 45.22
C VAL A 462 -1.59 -6.00 44.42
N VAL A 463 -1.03 -5.42 43.37
CA VAL A 463 -1.81 -4.64 42.42
C VAL A 463 -2.35 -5.66 41.42
N GLU A 464 -3.66 -5.92 41.53
CA GLU A 464 -4.39 -6.65 40.53
C GLU A 464 -4.19 -5.95 39.17
N SER A 465 -3.70 -6.73 38.20
CA SER A 465 -3.38 -6.30 36.86
C SER A 465 -4.59 -5.77 36.09
N TRP A 466 -4.42 -4.64 35.53
CA TRP A 466 -5.26 -4.06 34.47
C TRP A 466 -4.90 -4.68 33.13
#